data_9e3bc9d340ffeb107999577911d36c0d
#
_entry.id   9e3bc9d340ffeb107999577911d36c0d
#
_cell.length_a   1.000
_cell.length_b   1.000
_cell.length_c   1.000
_cell.angle_alpha   90.00
_cell.angle_beta   90.00
_cell.angle_gamma   90.00
#
_symmetry.space_group_name_H-M   'P 1'
#
loop_
_entity.id
_entity.type
_entity.pdbx_description
1 polymer ?
#
loop_
_entity_poly.entity_id
_entity_poly.type
_entity_poly.pdbx_seq_one_letter_code
_entity_poly.pdbx_strand_id
1 'polypeptide(L)'
;MKFKKLEQGSINSIETKISEEWEKMDILEKTIKNRKGHENFVFYDGPATANGMPGIHHMMAKLLKDTICKYKTMQGYRVVRKVGWDTHGLPVEVQVEKELGFHDKSDIEKYGIKEFNQKCRESVWTNEKAFSKFTREMGQFIDLKHPYVTYDNNYIETEWWILKKIFDEGYIYDGLKIVPWCPRCGTGLATHEVAQGYKEITVNSVYVPFKVKSQENTYFLVWTTTPWTLMANVALCVNPNETYVKCLSKGYNFILAKPLADKVLGEGYEVVEEYKGSDLESLEYEQLLPFLKVDKKAFFVTCDTYVTMEDGTGIVHIAPAFGQDDYEIGLRYELPLLNPVGEDGCYTEGPWKGRLVVDSELELEIIKYLASEDKLFKKQKMLHNYPHCWRCKTPLVYYSKPSLYIKTTAKKQEIIAENKKVHWHPEFVGEKRFGNWLEDMNDWAISRNRYWGTPIPLWRCSCGHDIMIGSRKELKEKAIEEIGEDIELHRPFVDDVHIKCPKCGGVMTRVKDVIDCWFDSGAMPFAQYHYPFENKKLWESQFPADYICEGIDQTRGWFYSLLVVSVFVKGISPYKNVLVNDLLLDKYGHKMHKSRGNAISPFEVM
;
A
#
# COMPACT_ATOMS: atom_id res chain seq x y z
N MET A 1 26.31 -35.68 -37.53
CA MET A 1 26.83 -35.15 -36.28
C MET A 1 27.05 -36.30 -35.31
N LYS A 2 28.28 -36.46 -34.74
CA LYS A 2 28.49 -37.41 -33.64
C LYS A 2 28.27 -36.65 -32.33
N PHE A 3 27.25 -37.02 -31.55
CA PHE A 3 27.05 -36.49 -30.23
C PHE A 3 28.17 -36.96 -29.30
N LYS A 4 28.66 -36.11 -28.42
CA LYS A 4 29.56 -36.51 -27.32
C LYS A 4 28.85 -37.54 -26.44
N LYS A 5 29.57 -38.52 -25.93
CA LYS A 5 29.04 -39.43 -24.88
C LYS A 5 28.73 -38.61 -23.62
N LEU A 6 27.62 -38.95 -22.98
CA LEU A 6 27.27 -38.37 -21.68
C LEU A 6 28.40 -38.65 -20.69
N GLU A 7 28.92 -37.63 -20.02
CA GLU A 7 29.93 -37.81 -19.00
C GLU A 7 29.32 -38.53 -17.77
N GLN A 8 30.10 -39.46 -17.20
CA GLN A 8 29.68 -40.09 -15.95
C GLN A 8 29.95 -39.12 -14.79
N GLY A 9 28.92 -38.76 -14.06
CA GLY A 9 29.01 -37.85 -12.91
C GLY A 9 27.61 -37.62 -12.27
N SER A 10 27.58 -36.96 -11.12
CA SER A 10 26.31 -36.48 -10.55
C SER A 10 25.71 -35.40 -11.47
N ILE A 11 24.39 -35.28 -11.50
CA ILE A 11 23.68 -34.24 -12.26
C ILE A 11 24.28 -32.86 -11.93
N ASN A 12 24.46 -32.56 -10.65
CA ASN A 12 25.01 -31.27 -10.20
C ASN A 12 26.42 -31.00 -10.77
N SER A 13 27.30 -32.03 -10.87
CA SER A 13 28.65 -31.83 -11.43
C SER A 13 28.63 -31.53 -12.92
N ILE A 14 27.66 -32.11 -13.66
CA ILE A 14 27.47 -31.86 -15.08
C ILE A 14 26.89 -30.46 -15.29
N GLU A 15 25.91 -30.07 -14.51
CA GLU A 15 25.27 -28.74 -14.57
C GLU A 15 26.27 -27.62 -14.25
N THR A 16 27.08 -27.79 -13.17
CA THR A 16 28.14 -26.83 -12.81
C THR A 16 29.12 -26.63 -13.96
N LYS A 17 29.59 -27.72 -14.57
CA LYS A 17 30.51 -27.65 -15.70
C LYS A 17 29.91 -26.94 -16.91
N ILE A 18 28.68 -27.27 -17.24
CA ILE A 18 27.96 -26.62 -18.36
C ILE A 18 27.75 -25.13 -18.06
N SER A 19 27.38 -24.75 -16.84
CA SER A 19 27.22 -23.37 -16.44
C SER A 19 28.50 -22.55 -16.57
N GLU A 20 29.65 -23.13 -16.13
CA GLU A 20 30.97 -22.52 -16.31
C GLU A 20 31.34 -22.36 -17.81
N GLU A 21 31.04 -23.37 -18.62
CA GLU A 21 31.27 -23.29 -20.08
C GLU A 21 30.41 -22.19 -20.70
N TRP A 22 29.17 -22.05 -20.30
CA TRP A 22 28.24 -20.98 -20.77
C TRP A 22 28.74 -19.59 -20.39
N GLU A 23 29.25 -19.41 -19.18
CA GLU A 23 29.86 -18.14 -18.75
C GLU A 23 31.14 -17.83 -19.57
N LYS A 24 32.06 -18.78 -19.71
CA LYS A 24 33.27 -18.61 -20.52
C LYS A 24 32.99 -18.28 -21.99
N MET A 25 31.92 -18.83 -22.54
CA MET A 25 31.49 -18.57 -23.91
C MET A 25 30.66 -17.32 -24.07
N ASP A 26 30.22 -16.67 -22.99
CA ASP A 26 29.26 -15.57 -22.99
C ASP A 26 28.00 -15.91 -23.80
N ILE A 27 27.42 -17.08 -23.51
CA ILE A 27 26.41 -17.70 -24.35
C ILE A 27 25.13 -16.88 -24.43
N LEU A 28 24.72 -16.25 -23.33
CA LEU A 28 23.53 -15.38 -23.29
C LEU A 28 23.66 -14.24 -24.31
N GLU A 29 24.76 -13.50 -24.26
CA GLU A 29 25.00 -12.37 -25.15
C GLU A 29 25.11 -12.83 -26.61
N LYS A 30 25.75 -13.98 -26.86
CA LYS A 30 25.78 -14.58 -28.20
C LYS A 30 24.41 -14.93 -28.72
N THR A 31 23.50 -15.46 -27.89
CA THR A 31 22.12 -15.76 -28.32
C THR A 31 21.36 -14.50 -28.73
N ILE A 32 21.64 -13.37 -28.08
CA ILE A 32 21.04 -12.07 -28.41
C ILE A 32 21.65 -11.48 -29.69
N LYS A 33 22.99 -11.51 -29.80
CA LYS A 33 23.74 -10.98 -30.97
C LYS A 33 23.44 -11.74 -32.26
N ASN A 34 23.43 -13.08 -32.20
CA ASN A 34 23.17 -13.93 -33.35
C ASN A 34 21.75 -13.77 -33.90
N ARG A 35 20.84 -13.18 -33.16
CA ARG A 35 19.45 -12.91 -33.54
C ARG A 35 19.18 -11.42 -33.78
N LYS A 36 20.24 -10.64 -33.99
CA LYS A 36 20.09 -9.24 -34.40
C LYS A 36 19.33 -9.15 -35.71
N GLY A 37 18.22 -8.43 -35.75
CA GLY A 37 17.34 -8.34 -36.93
C GLY A 37 16.23 -9.40 -37.00
N HIS A 38 16.24 -10.38 -36.10
CA HIS A 38 15.09 -11.28 -35.91
C HIS A 38 13.98 -10.59 -35.12
N GLU A 39 12.79 -11.17 -35.15
CA GLU A 39 11.65 -10.74 -34.34
C GLU A 39 11.99 -10.82 -32.86
N ASN A 40 11.60 -9.79 -32.12
CA ASN A 40 11.77 -9.78 -30.66
C ASN A 40 10.66 -10.58 -29.99
N PHE A 41 11.01 -11.33 -28.96
CA PHE A 41 10.08 -11.79 -27.93
C PHE A 41 10.44 -11.04 -26.65
N VAL A 42 9.60 -10.10 -26.28
CA VAL A 42 9.88 -9.15 -25.20
C VAL A 42 9.47 -9.74 -23.85
N PHE A 43 10.41 -9.81 -22.95
CA PHE A 43 10.23 -10.31 -21.59
C PHE A 43 10.60 -9.21 -20.57
N TYR A 44 9.74 -9.02 -19.57
CA TYR A 44 10.06 -8.19 -18.41
C TYR A 44 10.20 -9.05 -17.17
N ASP A 45 11.30 -8.86 -16.42
CA ASP A 45 11.53 -9.45 -15.11
C ASP A 45 11.06 -8.48 -14.02
N GLY A 46 10.20 -8.94 -13.10
CA GLY A 46 9.80 -8.15 -11.95
C GLY A 46 11.00 -7.86 -11.06
N PRO A 47 11.21 -6.60 -10.63
CA PRO A 47 12.37 -6.25 -9.83
C PRO A 47 12.31 -6.92 -8.46
N ALA A 48 13.34 -7.69 -8.14
CA ALA A 48 13.43 -8.33 -6.84
C ALA A 48 13.91 -7.34 -5.77
N THR A 49 13.29 -7.38 -4.58
CA THR A 49 13.82 -6.67 -3.42
C THR A 49 14.85 -7.55 -2.72
N ALA A 50 16.13 -7.20 -2.79
CA ALA A 50 17.23 -7.97 -2.20
C ALA A 50 17.37 -7.76 -0.68
N ASN A 51 16.26 -7.68 0.04
CA ASN A 51 16.20 -7.46 1.49
C ASN A 51 16.24 -8.75 2.34
N GLY A 52 16.60 -9.87 1.75
CA GLY A 52 16.72 -11.18 2.42
C GLY A 52 17.23 -12.25 1.47
N MET A 53 17.53 -13.42 2.00
CA MET A 53 18.01 -14.56 1.20
C MET A 53 16.94 -15.04 0.22
N PRO A 54 17.31 -15.54 -0.99
CA PRO A 54 16.39 -16.16 -1.92
C PRO A 54 15.53 -17.23 -1.25
N GLY A 55 14.26 -17.32 -1.65
CA GLY A 55 13.33 -18.34 -1.18
C GLY A 55 12.87 -19.26 -2.31
N ILE A 56 12.29 -20.40 -1.96
CA ILE A 56 11.82 -21.40 -2.92
C ILE A 56 10.79 -20.85 -3.93
N HIS A 57 9.98 -19.84 -3.52
CA HIS A 57 9.04 -19.16 -4.42
C HIS A 57 9.75 -18.40 -5.55
N HIS A 58 10.93 -17.83 -5.30
CA HIS A 58 11.75 -17.23 -6.36
C HIS A 58 12.23 -18.27 -7.36
N MET A 59 12.54 -19.50 -6.90
CA MET A 59 12.95 -20.61 -7.78
C MET A 59 11.86 -20.94 -8.79
N MET A 60 10.61 -21.11 -8.33
CA MET A 60 9.48 -21.43 -9.20
C MET A 60 9.30 -20.37 -10.29
N ALA A 61 9.23 -19.09 -9.91
CA ALA A 61 9.06 -17.99 -10.85
C ALA A 61 10.23 -17.96 -11.87
N LYS A 62 11.48 -18.08 -11.40
CA LYS A 62 12.69 -18.05 -12.26
C LYS A 62 12.73 -19.22 -13.25
N LEU A 63 12.35 -20.43 -12.85
CA LEU A 63 12.27 -21.59 -13.72
C LEU A 63 11.26 -21.39 -14.86
N LEU A 64 10.07 -20.90 -14.55
CA LEU A 64 9.03 -20.62 -15.56
C LEU A 64 9.47 -19.54 -16.54
N LYS A 65 10.02 -18.44 -16.03
CA LYS A 65 10.58 -17.34 -16.84
C LYS A 65 11.65 -17.84 -17.80
N ASP A 66 12.62 -18.57 -17.27
CA ASP A 66 13.77 -19.05 -18.05
C ASP A 66 13.36 -20.07 -19.11
N THR A 67 12.47 -21.02 -18.76
CA THR A 67 11.95 -22.04 -19.67
C THR A 67 11.30 -21.41 -20.90
N ILE A 68 10.38 -20.47 -20.71
CA ILE A 68 9.70 -19.79 -21.83
C ILE A 68 10.69 -18.97 -22.67
N CYS A 69 11.56 -18.20 -22.01
CA CYS A 69 12.55 -17.38 -22.71
C CYS A 69 13.55 -18.21 -23.51
N LYS A 70 14.05 -19.34 -22.96
CA LYS A 70 14.91 -20.28 -23.68
C LYS A 70 14.19 -20.93 -24.85
N TYR A 71 12.96 -21.38 -24.67
CA TYR A 71 12.13 -21.96 -25.73
C TYR A 71 11.94 -20.99 -26.88
N LYS A 72 11.57 -19.74 -26.60
CA LYS A 72 11.43 -18.69 -27.62
C LYS A 72 12.76 -18.38 -28.33
N THR A 73 13.87 -18.39 -27.58
CA THR A 73 15.21 -18.26 -28.18
C THR A 73 15.50 -19.42 -29.15
N MET A 74 15.17 -20.67 -28.79
CA MET A 74 15.34 -21.83 -29.69
C MET A 74 14.44 -21.76 -30.92
N GLN A 75 13.28 -21.12 -30.81
CA GLN A 75 12.40 -20.86 -31.98
C GLN A 75 12.93 -19.74 -32.91
N GLY A 76 14.03 -19.07 -32.55
CA GLY A 76 14.65 -18.05 -33.38
C GLY A 76 14.36 -16.61 -32.97
N TYR A 77 13.53 -16.38 -31.98
CA TYR A 77 13.27 -15.03 -31.47
C TYR A 77 14.51 -14.41 -30.78
N ARG A 78 14.64 -13.11 -30.93
CA ARG A 78 15.59 -12.33 -30.12
C ARG A 78 14.95 -12.01 -28.76
N VAL A 79 15.51 -12.56 -27.68
CA VAL A 79 14.99 -12.39 -26.32
C VAL A 79 16.01 -11.67 -25.47
N VAL A 80 15.80 -10.37 -25.26
CA VAL A 80 16.58 -9.56 -24.30
C VAL A 80 16.02 -9.82 -22.91
N ARG A 81 16.91 -10.10 -21.93
CA ARG A 81 16.53 -10.47 -20.56
C ARG A 81 17.36 -9.65 -19.60
N LYS A 82 16.76 -8.66 -19.00
CA LYS A 82 17.40 -7.75 -18.06
C LYS A 82 16.84 -7.97 -16.66
N VAL A 83 17.71 -8.19 -15.66
CA VAL A 83 17.30 -8.31 -14.27
C VAL A 83 17.00 -6.92 -13.69
N GLY A 84 16.07 -6.83 -12.75
CA GLY A 84 15.75 -5.61 -12.03
C GLY A 84 15.91 -5.76 -10.51
N TRP A 85 16.28 -4.65 -9.88
CA TRP A 85 16.37 -4.52 -8.43
C TRP A 85 15.44 -3.42 -7.93
N ASP A 86 14.49 -3.82 -7.08
CA ASP A 86 13.65 -2.89 -6.32
C ASP A 86 14.40 -2.52 -5.03
N THR A 87 14.79 -1.26 -4.95
CA THR A 87 15.79 -0.79 -3.99
C THR A 87 15.29 0.28 -3.05
N HIS A 88 14.03 0.69 -3.17
CA HIS A 88 13.42 1.75 -2.39
C HIS A 88 12.36 1.27 -1.38
N GLY A 89 11.94 2.20 -0.53
CA GLY A 89 10.76 2.10 0.31
C GLY A 89 10.94 1.34 1.60
N LEU A 90 9.82 1.13 2.27
CA LEU A 90 9.74 0.49 3.59
C LEU A 90 10.48 -0.86 3.71
N PRO A 91 10.56 -1.72 2.68
CA PRO A 91 11.29 -2.95 2.80
C PRO A 91 12.76 -2.77 3.20
N VAL A 92 13.41 -1.78 2.62
CA VAL A 92 14.82 -1.45 2.88
C VAL A 92 14.95 -0.66 4.18
N GLU A 93 14.16 0.40 4.36
CA GLU A 93 14.22 1.25 5.56
C GLU A 93 14.03 0.45 6.85
N VAL A 94 12.99 -0.39 6.94
CA VAL A 94 12.71 -1.19 8.15
C VAL A 94 13.84 -2.19 8.44
N GLN A 95 14.55 -2.68 7.43
CA GLN A 95 15.72 -3.52 7.66
C GLN A 95 16.85 -2.69 8.30
N VAL A 96 17.17 -1.53 7.74
CA VAL A 96 18.21 -0.63 8.26
C VAL A 96 17.85 -0.08 9.63
N GLU A 97 16.58 0.28 9.88
CA GLU A 97 16.10 0.66 11.22
C GLU A 97 16.40 -0.42 12.26
N LYS A 98 16.15 -1.70 11.92
CA LYS A 98 16.43 -2.83 12.82
C LYS A 98 17.93 -3.02 13.06
N GLU A 99 18.75 -2.87 12.03
CA GLU A 99 20.20 -2.99 12.13
C GLU A 99 20.81 -1.89 13.00
N LEU A 100 20.24 -0.67 12.94
CA LEU A 100 20.63 0.49 13.75
C LEU A 100 19.97 0.53 15.14
N GLY A 101 19.01 -0.35 15.42
CA GLY A 101 18.27 -0.39 16.70
C GLY A 101 17.26 0.74 16.84
N PHE A 102 16.76 1.32 15.75
CA PHE A 102 15.78 2.39 15.76
C PHE A 102 14.37 1.88 16.09
N HIS A 103 13.64 2.65 16.89
CA HIS A 103 12.30 2.30 17.33
C HIS A 103 11.21 3.04 16.54
N ASP A 104 11.48 4.28 16.15
CA ASP A 104 10.55 5.13 15.43
C ASP A 104 11.26 6.07 14.44
N LYS A 105 10.47 6.87 13.74
CA LYS A 105 10.93 7.80 12.72
C LYS A 105 11.84 8.92 13.27
N SER A 106 11.65 9.33 14.54
CA SER A 106 12.44 10.41 15.14
C SER A 106 13.91 10.00 15.31
N ASP A 107 14.19 8.72 15.45
CA ASP A 107 15.56 8.21 15.54
C ASP A 107 16.32 8.40 14.22
N ILE A 108 15.63 8.29 13.08
CA ILE A 108 16.21 8.57 11.75
C ILE A 108 16.59 10.05 11.65
N GLU A 109 15.71 10.95 12.10
CA GLU A 109 15.96 12.40 12.04
C GLU A 109 17.14 12.81 12.95
N LYS A 110 17.28 12.20 14.13
CA LYS A 110 18.42 12.40 15.04
C LYS A 110 19.73 11.86 14.45
N TYR A 111 19.67 10.70 13.77
CA TYR A 111 20.83 10.08 13.16
C TYR A 111 21.35 10.86 11.95
N GLY A 112 20.44 11.46 11.18
CA GLY A 112 20.71 12.19 9.96
C GLY A 112 20.14 11.49 8.73
N ILE A 113 19.32 12.23 7.95
CA ILE A 113 18.64 11.68 6.75
C ILE A 113 19.65 11.21 5.70
N LYS A 114 20.72 11.96 5.49
CA LYS A 114 21.78 11.65 4.53
C LYS A 114 22.47 10.33 4.90
N GLU A 115 22.88 10.20 6.14
CA GLU A 115 23.56 9.05 6.70
C GLU A 115 22.67 7.81 6.67
N PHE A 116 21.40 7.97 7.00
CA PHE A 116 20.40 6.90 6.93
C PHE A 116 20.19 6.41 5.49
N ASN A 117 19.99 7.35 4.54
CA ASN A 117 19.81 7.01 3.13
C ASN A 117 21.05 6.35 2.53
N GLN A 118 22.25 6.74 2.97
CA GLN A 118 23.48 6.07 2.57
C GLN A 118 23.51 4.62 3.09
N LYS A 119 23.08 4.37 4.33
CA LYS A 119 22.95 3.01 4.88
C LYS A 119 21.91 2.18 4.12
N CYS A 120 20.78 2.77 3.74
CA CYS A 120 19.79 2.12 2.90
C CYS A 120 20.38 1.71 1.55
N ARG A 121 21.10 2.59 0.88
CA ARG A 121 21.79 2.33 -0.40
C ARG A 121 22.80 1.19 -0.29
N GLU A 122 23.57 1.12 0.79
CA GLU A 122 24.53 0.04 1.06
C GLU A 122 23.83 -1.29 1.35
N SER A 123 22.77 -1.27 2.13
CA SER A 123 22.01 -2.45 2.56
C SER A 123 21.40 -3.23 1.38
N VAL A 124 21.00 -2.56 0.32
CA VAL A 124 20.42 -3.19 -0.89
C VAL A 124 21.35 -4.25 -1.46
N TRP A 125 22.64 -4.04 -1.45
CA TRP A 125 23.64 -4.95 -2.04
C TRP A 125 24.05 -6.12 -1.14
N THR A 126 23.59 -6.16 0.10
CA THR A 126 23.94 -7.20 1.07
C THR A 126 23.52 -8.59 0.58
N ASN A 127 22.35 -8.71 0.01
CA ASN A 127 21.80 -9.99 -0.46
C ASN A 127 21.86 -10.16 -1.99
N GLU A 128 22.26 -9.12 -2.74
CA GLU A 128 22.37 -9.20 -4.21
C GLU A 128 23.28 -10.35 -4.63
N LYS A 129 24.45 -10.49 -4.00
CA LYS A 129 25.40 -11.57 -4.28
C LYS A 129 24.78 -12.96 -4.11
N ALA A 130 23.92 -13.14 -3.10
CA ALA A 130 23.21 -14.39 -2.87
C ALA A 130 22.17 -14.65 -3.96
N PHE A 131 21.43 -13.63 -4.39
CA PHE A 131 20.49 -13.73 -5.49
C PHE A 131 21.19 -13.99 -6.83
N SER A 132 22.28 -13.30 -7.11
CA SER A 132 23.09 -13.52 -8.32
C SER A 132 23.70 -14.91 -8.34
N LYS A 133 24.24 -15.40 -7.23
CA LYS A 133 24.72 -16.78 -7.08
C LYS A 133 23.60 -17.78 -7.36
N PHE A 134 22.46 -17.62 -6.67
CA PHE A 134 21.29 -18.45 -6.85
C PHE A 134 20.83 -18.51 -8.32
N THR A 135 20.75 -17.35 -8.98
CA THR A 135 20.36 -17.24 -10.39
C THR A 135 21.31 -18.00 -11.34
N ARG A 136 22.63 -17.93 -11.08
CA ARG A 136 23.65 -18.66 -11.84
C ARG A 136 23.56 -20.17 -11.61
N GLU A 137 23.44 -20.60 -10.36
CA GLU A 137 23.37 -22.02 -9.99
C GLU A 137 22.11 -22.69 -10.58
N MET A 138 20.99 -21.95 -10.70
CA MET A 138 19.81 -22.40 -11.44
C MET A 138 20.01 -22.48 -12.97
N GLY A 139 21.11 -21.98 -13.49
CA GLY A 139 21.35 -21.89 -14.93
C GLY A 139 20.40 -20.94 -15.67
N GLN A 140 19.82 -19.95 -14.98
CA GLN A 140 18.93 -18.98 -15.59
C GLN A 140 19.71 -18.05 -16.53
N PHE A 141 19.22 -17.91 -17.77
CA PHE A 141 19.76 -16.96 -18.73
C PHE A 141 19.15 -15.58 -18.57
N ILE A 142 19.81 -14.72 -17.77
CA ILE A 142 19.43 -13.34 -17.57
C ILE A 142 20.68 -12.46 -17.41
N ASP A 143 20.63 -11.23 -17.93
CA ASP A 143 21.74 -10.27 -17.80
C ASP A 143 21.81 -9.71 -16.37
N LEU A 144 22.77 -10.24 -15.62
CA LEU A 144 23.12 -9.78 -14.27
C LEU A 144 24.18 -8.67 -14.28
N LYS A 145 24.81 -8.38 -15.44
CA LYS A 145 25.88 -7.38 -15.54
C LYS A 145 25.35 -5.97 -15.71
N HIS A 146 24.17 -5.83 -16.35
CA HIS A 146 23.56 -4.54 -16.67
C HIS A 146 22.11 -4.49 -16.14
N PRO A 147 21.89 -4.63 -14.81
CA PRO A 147 20.57 -4.57 -14.23
C PRO A 147 19.96 -3.19 -14.43
N TYR A 148 18.63 -3.07 -14.29
CA TYR A 148 18.04 -1.79 -13.91
C TYR A 148 17.87 -1.74 -12.38
N VAL A 149 18.07 -0.55 -11.83
CA VAL A 149 18.05 -0.33 -10.38
C VAL A 149 17.17 0.88 -10.10
N THR A 150 16.16 0.73 -9.26
CA THR A 150 15.16 1.79 -9.09
C THR A 150 15.73 3.06 -8.44
N TYR A 151 16.81 2.98 -7.66
CA TYR A 151 17.45 4.17 -7.09
C TYR A 151 18.38 4.94 -8.05
N ASP A 152 18.62 4.46 -9.27
CA ASP A 152 19.48 5.19 -10.22
C ASP A 152 18.82 6.50 -10.64
N ASN A 153 19.59 7.60 -10.67
CA ASN A 153 19.07 8.91 -11.05
C ASN A 153 18.39 8.94 -12.42
N ASN A 154 18.87 8.15 -13.40
CA ASN A 154 18.22 8.02 -14.70
C ASN A 154 16.85 7.33 -14.60
N TYR A 155 16.72 6.37 -13.69
CA TYR A 155 15.45 5.71 -13.42
C TYR A 155 14.46 6.69 -12.78
N ILE A 156 14.88 7.37 -11.72
CA ILE A 156 14.12 8.41 -11.01
C ILE A 156 13.70 9.55 -11.95
N GLU A 157 14.56 9.98 -12.85
CA GLU A 157 14.25 11.04 -13.83
C GLU A 157 13.10 10.61 -14.77
N THR A 158 13.07 9.35 -15.18
CA THR A 158 11.93 8.82 -15.94
C THR A 158 10.64 8.81 -15.12
N GLU A 159 10.71 8.46 -13.83
CA GLU A 159 9.54 8.53 -12.93
C GLU A 159 9.04 9.95 -12.76
N TRP A 160 9.94 10.91 -12.63
CA TRP A 160 9.59 12.34 -12.60
C TRP A 160 8.89 12.78 -13.87
N TRP A 161 9.36 12.33 -15.04
CA TRP A 161 8.68 12.59 -16.29
C TRP A 161 7.26 11.99 -16.33
N ILE A 162 7.10 10.77 -15.85
CA ILE A 162 5.78 10.11 -15.77
C ILE A 162 4.85 10.90 -14.84
N LEU A 163 5.32 11.24 -13.63
CA LEU A 163 4.55 12.01 -12.66
C LEU A 163 4.13 13.38 -13.21
N LYS A 164 5.09 14.10 -13.85
CA LYS A 164 4.78 15.38 -14.47
C LYS A 164 3.71 15.24 -15.55
N LYS A 165 3.80 14.22 -16.39
CA LYS A 165 2.79 13.97 -17.42
C LYS A 165 1.40 13.78 -16.80
N ILE A 166 1.29 12.94 -15.76
CA ILE A 166 0.04 12.69 -15.04
C ILE A 166 -0.48 13.96 -14.35
N PHE A 167 0.42 14.77 -13.78
CA PHE A 167 0.10 16.04 -13.14
C PHE A 167 -0.40 17.09 -14.15
N ASP A 168 0.30 17.27 -15.25
CA ASP A 168 -0.06 18.24 -16.30
C ASP A 168 -1.40 17.89 -16.97
N GLU A 169 -1.77 16.61 -16.99
CA GLU A 169 -3.11 16.12 -17.42
C GLU A 169 -4.20 16.29 -16.34
N GLY A 170 -3.86 16.78 -15.14
CA GLY A 170 -4.81 17.08 -14.06
C GLY A 170 -5.25 15.85 -13.25
N TYR A 171 -4.49 14.75 -13.28
CA TYR A 171 -4.82 13.53 -12.55
C TYR A 171 -4.08 13.38 -11.21
N ILE A 172 -3.21 14.32 -10.82
CA ILE A 172 -2.61 14.36 -9.48
C ILE A 172 -3.30 15.47 -8.68
N TYR A 173 -3.72 15.17 -7.47
CA TYR A 173 -4.40 16.10 -6.59
C TYR A 173 -4.05 15.87 -5.12
N ASP A 174 -4.16 16.94 -4.31
CA ASP A 174 -4.14 16.83 -2.85
C ASP A 174 -5.53 16.37 -2.37
N GLY A 175 -5.55 15.33 -1.56
CA GLY A 175 -6.77 14.84 -0.92
C GLY A 175 -6.58 14.74 0.58
N LEU A 176 -7.53 15.28 1.34
CA LEU A 176 -7.70 14.90 2.73
C LEU A 176 -8.63 13.71 2.75
N LYS A 177 -8.09 12.53 3.01
CA LYS A 177 -8.85 11.29 3.09
C LYS A 177 -8.43 10.51 4.33
N ILE A 178 -9.28 9.60 4.72
CA ILE A 178 -8.93 8.62 5.72
C ILE A 178 -8.03 7.58 5.07
N VAL A 179 -6.77 7.55 5.50
CA VAL A 179 -5.79 6.58 5.00
C VAL A 179 -5.47 5.55 6.07
N PRO A 180 -5.26 4.29 5.70
CA PRO A 180 -4.67 3.31 6.60
C PRO A 180 -3.25 3.74 6.95
N TRP A 181 -3.03 4.11 8.19
CA TRP A 181 -1.80 4.67 8.72
C TRP A 181 -1.07 3.67 9.60
N CYS A 182 0.22 3.50 9.37
CA CYS A 182 1.06 2.71 10.26
C CYS A 182 1.77 3.63 11.28
N PRO A 183 1.39 3.60 12.58
CA PRO A 183 1.97 4.50 13.57
C PRO A 183 3.47 4.25 13.79
N ARG A 184 3.92 2.99 13.73
CA ARG A 184 5.35 2.68 13.85
C ARG A 184 6.17 3.19 12.67
N CYS A 185 5.69 2.98 11.45
CA CYS A 185 6.41 3.42 10.26
C CYS A 185 6.22 4.91 9.96
N GLY A 186 5.24 5.57 10.61
CA GLY A 186 4.91 6.98 10.40
C GLY A 186 4.49 7.29 8.95
N THR A 187 3.73 6.38 8.32
CA THR A 187 3.33 6.53 6.92
C THR A 187 1.95 5.93 6.63
N GLY A 188 1.25 6.54 5.67
CA GLY A 188 0.02 5.97 5.09
C GLY A 188 0.34 4.82 4.14
N LEU A 189 -0.60 3.91 4.00
CA LEU A 189 -0.50 2.76 3.10
C LEU A 189 -1.59 2.83 2.04
N ALA A 190 -1.26 2.39 0.82
CA ALA A 190 -2.25 2.24 -0.23
C ALA A 190 -3.10 0.97 -0.03
N THR A 191 -4.29 0.93 -0.64
CA THR A 191 -5.24 -0.18 -0.48
C THR A 191 -4.63 -1.55 -0.80
N HIS A 192 -3.80 -1.64 -1.83
CA HIS A 192 -3.13 -2.88 -2.22
C HIS A 192 -2.06 -3.35 -1.20
N GLU A 193 -1.45 -2.43 -0.45
CA GLU A 193 -0.52 -2.76 0.64
C GLU A 193 -1.28 -3.29 1.88
N VAL A 194 -2.41 -2.66 2.21
CA VAL A 194 -3.28 -3.06 3.32
C VAL A 194 -3.84 -4.45 3.09
N ALA A 195 -4.26 -4.76 1.85
CA ALA A 195 -4.80 -6.07 1.47
C ALA A 195 -3.86 -7.26 1.77
N GLN A 196 -2.56 -7.01 1.91
CA GLN A 196 -1.54 -8.02 2.24
C GLN A 196 -1.37 -8.23 3.75
N GLY A 197 -1.99 -7.41 4.59
CA GLY A 197 -1.73 -7.32 6.03
C GLY A 197 -2.86 -7.75 6.96
N TYR A 198 -3.99 -8.21 6.45
CA TYR A 198 -5.11 -8.62 7.31
C TYR A 198 -4.79 -9.84 8.16
N LYS A 199 -5.23 -9.79 9.44
CA LYS A 199 -5.11 -10.89 10.40
C LYS A 199 -6.37 -10.98 11.25
N GLU A 200 -6.77 -12.20 11.56
CA GLU A 200 -7.76 -12.45 12.61
C GLU A 200 -7.13 -12.21 13.99
N ILE A 201 -7.70 -11.32 14.76
CA ILE A 201 -7.32 -11.02 16.14
C ILE A 201 -8.54 -11.03 17.03
N THR A 202 -8.35 -11.36 18.31
CA THR A 202 -9.40 -11.21 19.31
C THR A 202 -9.36 -9.80 19.88
N VAL A 203 -10.45 -9.05 19.70
CA VAL A 203 -10.62 -7.68 20.23
C VAL A 203 -11.71 -7.63 21.29
N ASN A 204 -11.69 -6.61 22.14
CA ASN A 204 -12.80 -6.30 23.02
C ASN A 204 -13.75 -5.36 22.31
N SER A 205 -15.01 -5.77 22.14
CA SER A 205 -16.08 -4.86 21.74
C SER A 205 -16.82 -4.34 22.96
N VAL A 206 -17.31 -3.13 22.88
CA VAL A 206 -18.06 -2.48 23.96
C VAL A 206 -19.40 -1.95 23.49
N TYR A 207 -20.39 -2.05 24.37
CA TYR A 207 -21.71 -1.47 24.22
C TYR A 207 -21.81 -0.27 25.16
N VAL A 208 -22.06 0.89 24.62
CA VAL A 208 -21.92 2.19 25.31
C VAL A 208 -23.22 2.97 25.24
N PRO A 209 -23.81 3.40 26.37
CA PRO A 209 -25.03 4.19 26.41
C PRO A 209 -24.73 5.68 26.21
N PHE A 210 -25.31 6.28 25.17
CA PHE A 210 -25.25 7.72 24.92
C PHE A 210 -26.55 8.36 25.34
N LYS A 211 -26.52 9.26 26.32
CA LYS A 211 -27.70 9.84 26.94
C LYS A 211 -28.42 10.82 26.01
N VAL A 212 -29.70 10.60 25.77
CA VAL A 212 -30.57 11.47 24.97
C VAL A 212 -30.87 12.75 25.77
N LYS A 213 -30.63 13.94 25.18
CA LYS A 213 -30.82 15.22 25.90
C LYS A 213 -32.26 15.51 26.22
N SER A 214 -33.18 15.16 25.33
CA SER A 214 -34.62 15.51 25.43
C SER A 214 -35.45 14.51 26.25
N GLN A 215 -34.86 13.39 26.74
CA GLN A 215 -35.60 12.32 27.40
C GLN A 215 -34.87 11.83 28.64
N GLU A 216 -35.54 11.84 29.80
CA GLU A 216 -34.98 11.32 31.04
C GLU A 216 -34.73 9.80 30.95
N ASN A 217 -33.65 9.33 31.56
CA ASN A 217 -33.25 7.92 31.64
C ASN A 217 -33.27 7.19 30.29
N THR A 218 -33.08 7.91 29.18
CA THR A 218 -33.11 7.37 27.83
C THR A 218 -31.73 7.48 27.15
N TYR A 219 -31.28 6.37 26.53
CA TYR A 219 -29.94 6.26 25.97
C TYR A 219 -30.00 5.59 24.59
N PHE A 220 -29.22 6.08 23.64
CA PHE A 220 -28.85 5.31 22.46
C PHE A 220 -27.82 4.28 22.87
N LEU A 221 -28.07 3.01 22.61
CA LEU A 221 -27.09 1.94 22.89
C LEU A 221 -26.25 1.68 21.65
N VAL A 222 -24.96 1.98 21.73
CA VAL A 222 -24.03 1.99 20.59
C VAL A 222 -22.97 0.92 20.82
N TRP A 223 -22.54 0.28 19.75
CA TRP A 223 -21.51 -0.75 19.77
C TRP A 223 -20.29 -0.36 18.96
N THR A 224 -19.09 -0.67 19.48
CA THR A 224 -17.83 -0.48 18.76
C THR A 224 -16.79 -1.53 19.12
N THR A 225 -15.91 -1.85 18.16
CA THR A 225 -14.71 -2.68 18.33
C THR A 225 -13.45 -1.85 18.58
N THR A 226 -13.55 -0.53 18.52
CA THR A 226 -12.44 0.41 18.68
C THR A 226 -12.76 1.44 19.77
N PRO A 227 -12.72 1.07 21.07
CA PRO A 227 -13.08 1.98 22.15
C PRO A 227 -12.27 3.29 22.17
N TRP A 228 -11.07 3.28 21.61
CA TRP A 228 -10.21 4.44 21.53
C TRP A 228 -10.76 5.56 20.63
N THR A 229 -11.62 5.25 19.63
CA THR A 229 -12.22 6.28 18.76
C THR A 229 -13.38 7.03 19.43
N LEU A 230 -13.92 6.53 20.56
CA LEU A 230 -15.01 7.18 21.30
C LEU A 230 -14.67 8.59 21.79
N MET A 231 -13.39 8.89 22.01
CA MET A 231 -12.94 10.24 22.39
C MET A 231 -13.17 11.27 21.28
N ALA A 232 -13.19 10.82 20.04
CA ALA A 232 -13.44 11.67 18.85
C ALA A 232 -14.87 11.57 18.31
N ASN A 233 -15.80 10.97 19.07
CA ASN A 233 -17.21 10.90 18.68
C ASN A 233 -17.81 12.30 18.50
N VAL A 234 -18.54 12.51 17.39
CA VAL A 234 -19.23 13.76 17.09
C VAL A 234 -20.70 13.57 16.64
N ALA A 235 -21.07 12.35 16.23
CA ALA A 235 -22.44 12.00 15.87
C ALA A 235 -22.70 10.51 16.09
N LEU A 236 -23.95 10.10 16.01
CA LEU A 236 -24.40 8.72 15.86
C LEU A 236 -25.05 8.57 14.48
N CYS A 237 -24.98 7.38 13.88
CA CYS A 237 -25.62 7.10 12.60
C CYS A 237 -26.55 5.90 12.70
N VAL A 238 -27.73 6.03 12.08
CA VAL A 238 -28.77 5.00 11.99
C VAL A 238 -29.15 4.77 10.53
N ASN A 239 -29.71 3.61 10.22
CA ASN A 239 -30.25 3.35 8.88
C ASN A 239 -31.68 3.95 8.79
N PRO A 240 -31.94 4.92 7.90
CA PRO A 240 -33.23 5.59 7.81
C PRO A 240 -34.38 4.65 7.43
N ASN A 241 -34.09 3.52 6.81
CA ASN A 241 -35.11 2.58 6.30
C ASN A 241 -35.45 1.47 7.30
N GLU A 242 -34.69 1.35 8.39
CA GLU A 242 -34.84 0.25 9.38
C GLU A 242 -35.68 0.70 10.58
N THR A 243 -36.18 -0.27 11.35
CA THR A 243 -37.00 -0.04 12.54
C THR A 243 -36.14 -0.10 13.80
N TYR A 244 -36.27 0.89 14.67
CA TYR A 244 -35.63 1.01 15.97
C TYR A 244 -36.68 0.91 17.07
N VAL A 245 -36.27 0.45 18.24
CA VAL A 245 -37.17 0.34 19.41
C VAL A 245 -36.55 1.00 20.62
N LYS A 246 -37.40 1.62 21.41
CA LYS A 246 -37.09 2.07 22.76
C LYS A 246 -37.53 0.99 23.75
N CYS A 247 -36.58 0.39 24.42
CA CYS A 247 -36.82 -0.73 25.33
C CYS A 247 -36.53 -0.32 26.77
N LEU A 248 -37.48 -0.56 27.66
CA LEU A 248 -37.24 -0.45 29.11
C LEU A 248 -36.52 -1.71 29.61
N SER A 249 -35.33 -1.56 30.16
CA SER A 249 -34.55 -2.61 30.77
C SER A 249 -33.82 -2.10 32.01
N LYS A 250 -33.95 -2.79 33.13
CA LYS A 250 -33.28 -2.45 34.41
C LYS A 250 -33.49 -1.01 34.86
N GLY A 251 -34.65 -0.40 34.57
CA GLY A 251 -34.98 0.98 34.95
C GLY A 251 -34.49 2.07 33.99
N TYR A 252 -33.86 1.71 32.88
CA TYR A 252 -33.42 2.62 31.83
C TYR A 252 -34.05 2.30 30.49
N ASN A 253 -34.25 3.32 29.67
CA ASN A 253 -34.73 3.15 28.30
C ASN A 253 -33.54 3.11 27.34
N PHE A 254 -33.45 2.06 26.53
CA PHE A 254 -32.41 1.94 25.49
C PHE A 254 -33.04 1.99 24.09
N ILE A 255 -32.47 2.81 23.23
CA ILE A 255 -32.84 2.88 21.81
C ILE A 255 -31.80 2.09 21.01
N LEU A 256 -32.26 1.09 20.24
CA LEU A 256 -31.44 0.25 19.37
C LEU A 256 -32.29 -0.34 18.24
N ALA A 257 -31.65 -0.96 17.24
CA ALA A 257 -32.39 -1.59 16.15
C ALA A 257 -33.25 -2.76 16.62
N LYS A 258 -34.51 -2.80 16.19
CA LYS A 258 -35.50 -3.84 16.58
C LYS A 258 -35.00 -5.27 16.37
N PRO A 259 -34.38 -5.65 15.21
CA PRO A 259 -33.88 -7.00 14.99
C PRO A 259 -32.77 -7.43 15.94
N LEU A 260 -32.09 -6.49 16.61
CA LEU A 260 -30.94 -6.76 17.47
C LEU A 260 -31.28 -6.68 18.97
N ALA A 261 -32.50 -6.26 19.32
CA ALA A 261 -32.91 -6.04 20.72
C ALA A 261 -32.73 -7.29 21.58
N ASP A 262 -33.25 -8.44 21.17
CA ASP A 262 -33.12 -9.71 21.89
C ASP A 262 -31.65 -10.14 22.09
N LYS A 263 -30.82 -10.04 21.03
CA LYS A 263 -29.41 -10.39 21.06
C LYS A 263 -28.61 -9.53 22.04
N VAL A 264 -28.98 -8.25 22.16
CA VAL A 264 -28.22 -7.25 22.93
C VAL A 264 -28.70 -7.16 24.37
N LEU A 265 -30.01 -7.03 24.58
CA LEU A 265 -30.62 -6.82 25.92
C LEU A 265 -30.87 -8.12 26.65
N GLY A 266 -31.04 -9.27 25.95
CA GLY A 266 -31.43 -10.55 26.53
C GLY A 266 -32.91 -10.56 26.94
N GLU A 267 -33.27 -11.46 27.86
CA GLU A 267 -34.64 -11.56 28.38
C GLU A 267 -34.98 -10.46 29.38
N GLY A 268 -36.26 -10.09 29.48
CA GLY A 268 -36.79 -9.21 30.53
C GLY A 268 -36.76 -7.70 30.22
N TYR A 269 -36.75 -7.32 28.94
CA TYR A 269 -37.02 -5.96 28.52
C TYR A 269 -38.47 -5.80 28.01
N GLU A 270 -38.96 -4.58 28.01
CA GLU A 270 -40.30 -4.20 27.46
C GLU A 270 -40.12 -3.16 26.36
N VAL A 271 -40.71 -3.39 25.19
CA VAL A 271 -40.75 -2.38 24.11
C VAL A 271 -41.74 -1.31 24.47
N VAL A 272 -41.26 -0.09 24.65
CA VAL A 272 -42.06 1.09 25.03
C VAL A 272 -42.51 1.86 23.80
N GLU A 273 -41.66 1.96 22.78
CA GLU A 273 -41.92 2.76 21.58
C GLU A 273 -41.14 2.23 20.38
N GLU A 274 -41.69 2.38 19.19
CA GLU A 274 -41.03 2.04 17.91
C GLU A 274 -40.84 3.31 17.08
N TYR A 275 -39.68 3.38 16.38
CA TYR A 275 -39.29 4.45 15.49
C TYR A 275 -38.88 3.90 14.15
N LYS A 276 -39.12 4.64 13.09
CA LYS A 276 -38.37 4.48 11.86
C LYS A 276 -37.02 5.19 12.05
N GLY A 277 -35.94 4.67 11.47
CA GLY A 277 -34.63 5.30 11.61
C GLY A 277 -34.61 6.78 11.22
N SER A 278 -35.39 7.14 10.18
CA SER A 278 -35.58 8.55 9.77
C SER A 278 -36.15 9.44 10.87
N ASP A 279 -36.96 8.90 11.81
CA ASP A 279 -37.59 9.68 12.88
C ASP A 279 -36.59 10.02 14.01
N LEU A 280 -35.48 9.30 14.06
CA LEU A 280 -34.38 9.54 15.01
C LEU A 280 -33.40 10.61 14.53
N GLU A 281 -33.46 11.03 13.26
CA GLU A 281 -32.54 12.02 12.69
C GLU A 281 -32.62 13.34 13.46
N SER A 282 -31.44 13.93 13.73
CA SER A 282 -31.28 15.17 14.47
C SER A 282 -31.63 15.12 15.97
N LEU A 283 -32.00 13.96 16.55
CA LEU A 283 -32.10 13.84 17.99
C LEU A 283 -30.74 14.06 18.65
N GLU A 284 -30.68 14.95 19.64
CA GLU A 284 -29.45 15.30 20.33
C GLU A 284 -29.16 14.37 21.51
N TYR A 285 -27.88 14.12 21.74
CA TYR A 285 -27.38 13.37 22.90
C TYR A 285 -26.24 14.11 23.62
N GLU A 286 -25.94 13.72 24.85
CA GLU A 286 -24.84 14.30 25.62
C GLU A 286 -23.50 13.73 25.16
N GLN A 287 -22.44 14.57 25.09
CA GLN A 287 -21.09 14.12 24.75
C GLN A 287 -20.63 13.03 25.74
N LEU A 288 -20.26 11.86 25.23
CA LEU A 288 -19.87 10.71 26.06
C LEU A 288 -18.59 10.98 26.86
N LEU A 289 -17.55 11.45 26.17
CA LEU A 289 -16.21 11.75 26.73
C LEU A 289 -15.88 13.24 26.49
N PRO A 290 -16.18 14.14 27.43
CA PRO A 290 -16.05 15.59 27.24
C PRO A 290 -14.62 16.09 27.42
N PHE A 291 -13.65 15.41 26.81
CA PHE A 291 -12.23 15.77 26.89
C PHE A 291 -11.78 16.74 25.79
N LEU A 292 -12.53 16.78 24.67
CA LEU A 292 -12.23 17.63 23.52
C LEU A 292 -13.27 18.74 23.39
N LYS A 293 -12.80 19.95 23.07
CA LYS A 293 -13.69 21.06 22.72
C LYS A 293 -14.20 20.90 21.29
N VAL A 294 -15.46 21.26 21.09
CA VAL A 294 -16.13 21.15 19.82
C VAL A 294 -16.68 22.52 19.42
N ASP A 295 -16.20 23.06 18.30
CA ASP A 295 -16.54 24.42 17.84
C ASP A 295 -17.72 24.47 16.86
N LYS A 296 -18.19 23.30 16.39
CA LYS A 296 -19.30 23.17 15.45
C LYS A 296 -20.43 22.36 16.06
N LYS A 297 -21.60 22.36 15.38
CA LYS A 297 -22.73 21.51 15.77
C LYS A 297 -22.32 20.04 15.73
N ALA A 298 -22.54 19.34 16.84
CA ALA A 298 -22.22 17.93 17.03
C ALA A 298 -23.18 17.26 18.01
N PHE A 299 -23.01 15.95 18.24
CA PHE A 299 -23.73 15.14 19.21
C PHE A 299 -25.23 15.02 18.90
N PHE A 300 -25.53 14.67 17.66
CA PHE A 300 -26.87 14.36 17.16
C PHE A 300 -26.86 13.14 16.25
N VAL A 301 -28.03 12.56 16.01
CA VAL A 301 -28.21 11.39 15.14
C VAL A 301 -28.22 11.81 13.68
N THR A 302 -27.44 11.12 12.87
CA THR A 302 -27.40 11.22 11.39
C THR A 302 -27.97 9.95 10.77
N CYS A 303 -28.25 9.97 9.46
CA CYS A 303 -28.81 8.83 8.72
C CYS A 303 -27.92 8.42 7.55
N ASP A 304 -27.70 7.10 7.40
CA ASP A 304 -27.10 6.51 6.21
C ASP A 304 -27.48 5.03 6.05
N THR A 305 -27.54 4.56 4.81
CA THR A 305 -27.93 3.19 4.47
C THR A 305 -26.82 2.15 4.68
N TYR A 306 -25.56 2.55 4.92
CA TYR A 306 -24.47 1.62 5.20
C TYR A 306 -24.60 0.93 6.56
N VAL A 307 -25.38 1.49 7.49
CA VAL A 307 -25.61 0.89 8.81
C VAL A 307 -26.41 -0.41 8.65
N THR A 308 -25.80 -1.53 9.03
CA THR A 308 -26.38 -2.86 8.89
C THR A 308 -27.08 -3.34 10.17
N MET A 309 -27.97 -4.34 10.00
CA MET A 309 -28.70 -5.00 11.10
C MET A 309 -28.11 -6.38 11.44
N GLU A 310 -26.88 -6.67 11.02
CA GLU A 310 -26.28 -8.00 11.20
C GLU A 310 -25.61 -8.15 12.57
N ASP A 311 -24.88 -7.10 12.99
CA ASP A 311 -24.13 -7.09 14.26
C ASP A 311 -24.28 -5.76 15.02
N GLY A 312 -23.84 -5.77 16.30
CA GLY A 312 -23.86 -4.60 17.17
C GLY A 312 -25.24 -4.23 17.66
N THR A 313 -25.64 -3.00 17.48
CA THR A 313 -26.90 -2.40 17.94
C THR A 313 -27.72 -1.74 16.83
N GLY A 314 -27.21 -1.74 15.59
CA GLY A 314 -27.77 -0.98 14.48
C GLY A 314 -27.58 0.54 14.61
N ILE A 315 -26.75 0.99 15.54
CA ILE A 315 -26.34 2.38 15.72
C ILE A 315 -24.82 2.43 15.73
N VAL A 316 -24.24 3.22 14.82
CA VAL A 316 -22.80 3.41 14.68
C VAL A 316 -22.39 4.76 15.25
N HIS A 317 -21.31 4.82 16.04
CA HIS A 317 -20.73 6.09 16.44
C HIS A 317 -19.87 6.67 15.32
N ILE A 318 -19.92 7.97 15.10
CA ILE A 318 -19.23 8.66 14.02
C ILE A 318 -18.04 9.43 14.58
N ALA A 319 -16.85 9.09 14.08
CA ALA A 319 -15.58 9.76 14.34
C ALA A 319 -14.88 10.06 12.99
N PRO A 320 -15.17 11.19 12.32
CA PRO A 320 -14.78 11.47 10.94
C PRO A 320 -13.27 11.41 10.65
N ALA A 321 -12.41 11.52 11.67
CA ALA A 321 -10.96 11.40 11.52
C ALA A 321 -10.47 9.94 11.37
N PHE A 322 -11.30 8.92 11.67
CA PHE A 322 -10.88 7.53 11.86
C PHE A 322 -11.70 6.49 11.07
N GLY A 323 -12.66 6.91 10.25
CA GLY A 323 -13.44 6.05 9.38
C GLY A 323 -13.78 6.72 8.05
N GLN A 324 -13.73 5.98 6.93
CA GLN A 324 -14.06 6.55 5.61
C GLN A 324 -15.55 6.92 5.54
N ASP A 325 -16.44 6.02 5.95
CA ASP A 325 -17.88 6.27 5.98
C ASP A 325 -18.21 7.40 6.96
N ASP A 326 -17.55 7.44 8.12
CA ASP A 326 -17.67 8.50 9.11
C ASP A 326 -17.27 9.86 8.53
N TYR A 327 -16.19 9.88 7.72
CA TYR A 327 -15.72 11.11 7.07
C TYR A 327 -16.71 11.61 6.02
N GLU A 328 -17.32 10.73 5.23
CA GLU A 328 -18.32 11.07 4.24
C GLU A 328 -19.60 11.62 4.88
N ILE A 329 -20.04 11.01 5.99
CA ILE A 329 -21.12 11.54 6.84
C ILE A 329 -20.72 12.90 7.41
N GLY A 330 -19.48 13.02 7.89
CA GLY A 330 -18.92 14.26 8.40
C GLY A 330 -19.00 15.41 7.39
N LEU A 331 -18.70 15.16 6.13
CA LEU A 331 -18.84 16.15 5.06
C LEU A 331 -20.31 16.50 4.78
N ARG A 332 -21.21 15.51 4.74
CA ARG A 332 -22.64 15.68 4.43
C ARG A 332 -23.39 16.47 5.49
N TYR A 333 -23.07 16.22 6.76
CA TYR A 333 -23.71 16.87 7.91
C TYR A 333 -22.89 18.01 8.51
N GLU A 334 -21.80 18.41 7.84
CA GLU A 334 -20.88 19.48 8.27
C GLU A 334 -20.32 19.29 9.68
N LEU A 335 -20.09 18.02 10.08
CA LEU A 335 -19.58 17.66 11.41
C LEU A 335 -18.14 18.14 11.62
N PRO A 336 -17.74 18.40 12.89
CA PRO A 336 -16.34 18.69 13.21
C PRO A 336 -15.46 17.47 12.95
N LEU A 337 -14.23 17.74 12.49
CA LEU A 337 -13.18 16.72 12.33
C LEU A 337 -12.29 16.75 13.58
N LEU A 338 -12.59 15.95 14.58
CA LEU A 338 -11.77 15.81 15.79
C LEU A 338 -10.69 14.76 15.57
N ASN A 339 -9.42 15.16 15.64
CA ASN A 339 -8.29 14.24 15.52
C ASN A 339 -7.33 14.36 16.71
N PRO A 340 -7.64 13.70 17.85
CA PRO A 340 -6.78 13.73 19.04
C PRO A 340 -5.61 12.77 18.98
N VAL A 341 -5.25 12.22 17.84
CA VAL A 341 -4.17 11.25 17.66
C VAL A 341 -3.09 11.82 16.76
N GLY A 342 -1.83 11.71 17.20
CA GLY A 342 -0.65 12.14 16.44
C GLY A 342 -0.23 11.15 15.35
N GLU A 343 0.75 11.54 14.54
CA GLU A 343 1.34 10.66 13.50
C GLU A 343 2.04 9.43 14.08
N ASP A 344 2.48 9.49 15.33
CA ASP A 344 3.03 8.37 16.10
C ASP A 344 1.95 7.39 16.60
N GLY A 345 0.67 7.69 16.32
CA GLY A 345 -0.47 6.92 16.80
C GLY A 345 -0.79 7.11 18.27
N CYS A 346 -0.19 8.10 18.93
CA CYS A 346 -0.46 8.39 20.33
C CYS A 346 -1.48 9.51 20.49
N TYR A 347 -2.26 9.47 21.59
CA TYR A 347 -3.12 10.60 21.92
C TYR A 347 -2.30 11.86 22.19
N THR A 348 -2.72 12.98 21.61
CA THR A 348 -2.11 14.31 21.78
C THR A 348 -2.73 15.11 22.93
N GLU A 349 -3.93 14.74 23.35
CA GLU A 349 -4.73 15.41 24.39
C GLU A 349 -5.60 14.40 25.17
N GLY A 350 -6.26 14.91 26.21
CA GLY A 350 -7.11 14.11 27.09
C GLY A 350 -6.34 13.31 28.13
N PRO A 351 -7.05 12.45 28.90
CA PRO A 351 -6.47 11.73 30.03
C PRO A 351 -5.42 10.67 29.63
N TRP A 352 -5.44 10.23 28.39
CA TRP A 352 -4.52 9.21 27.86
C TRP A 352 -3.44 9.80 26.95
N LYS A 353 -3.15 11.09 27.05
CA LYS A 353 -2.10 11.76 26.26
C LYS A 353 -0.77 11.00 26.31
N GLY A 354 -0.15 10.81 25.15
CA GLY A 354 1.12 10.08 24.97
C GLY A 354 0.98 8.56 24.92
N ARG A 355 -0.24 8.01 25.07
CA ARG A 355 -0.48 6.55 24.95
C ARG A 355 -0.82 6.17 23.51
N LEU A 356 -0.25 5.06 23.04
CA LEU A 356 -0.49 4.49 21.71
C LEU A 356 -1.90 3.91 21.62
N VAL A 357 -2.73 4.39 20.67
CA VAL A 357 -4.16 4.05 20.61
C VAL A 357 -4.46 2.58 20.29
N VAL A 358 -3.54 1.88 19.63
CA VAL A 358 -3.67 0.44 19.32
C VAL A 358 -3.06 -0.47 20.39
N ASP A 359 -2.68 0.09 21.54
CA ASP A 359 -2.18 -0.68 22.68
C ASP A 359 -3.33 -1.35 23.43
N SER A 360 -3.20 -2.67 23.63
CA SER A 360 -4.21 -3.46 24.35
C SER A 360 -4.35 -3.08 25.84
N GLU A 361 -3.32 -2.55 26.47
CA GLU A 361 -3.40 -2.05 27.85
C GLU A 361 -4.23 -0.76 27.91
N LEU A 362 -4.02 0.15 26.96
CA LEU A 362 -4.83 1.36 26.82
C LEU A 362 -6.29 1.03 26.55
N GLU A 363 -6.58 0.06 25.68
CA GLU A 363 -7.94 -0.41 25.43
C GLU A 363 -8.64 -0.82 26.74
N LEU A 364 -7.94 -1.58 27.58
CA LEU A 364 -8.47 -2.01 28.89
C LEU A 364 -8.64 -0.83 29.86
N GLU A 365 -7.77 0.17 29.83
CA GLU A 365 -7.90 1.38 30.66
C GLU A 365 -9.14 2.20 30.25
N ILE A 366 -9.36 2.39 28.95
CA ILE A 366 -10.56 3.07 28.44
C ILE A 366 -11.83 2.32 28.87
N ILE A 367 -11.85 0.99 28.74
CA ILE A 367 -12.99 0.18 29.16
C ILE A 367 -13.25 0.29 30.68
N LYS A 368 -12.19 0.29 31.49
CA LYS A 368 -12.32 0.48 32.94
C LYS A 368 -12.85 1.88 33.29
N TYR A 369 -12.38 2.90 32.59
CA TYR A 369 -12.87 4.26 32.74
C TYR A 369 -14.37 4.35 32.39
N LEU A 370 -14.80 3.80 31.28
CA LEU A 370 -16.22 3.76 30.91
C LEU A 370 -17.05 3.06 31.99
N ALA A 371 -16.55 1.96 32.56
CA ALA A 371 -17.23 1.24 33.63
C ALA A 371 -17.32 2.04 34.93
N SER A 372 -16.26 2.78 35.30
CA SER A 372 -16.26 3.60 36.53
C SER A 372 -17.19 4.82 36.45
N GLU A 373 -17.51 5.27 35.25
CA GLU A 373 -18.40 6.41 34.97
C GLU A 373 -19.83 5.99 34.61
N ASP A 374 -20.21 4.72 34.85
CA ASP A 374 -21.50 4.12 34.46
C ASP A 374 -21.83 4.27 32.95
N LYS A 375 -20.78 4.35 32.11
CA LYS A 375 -20.86 4.51 30.65
C LYS A 375 -20.58 3.20 29.88
N LEU A 376 -20.60 2.06 30.56
CA LEU A 376 -20.39 0.75 29.94
C LEU A 376 -21.59 -0.16 30.20
N PHE A 377 -22.37 -0.46 29.16
CA PHE A 377 -23.46 -1.43 29.26
C PHE A 377 -22.96 -2.88 29.27
N LYS A 378 -22.08 -3.24 28.32
CA LYS A 378 -21.58 -4.60 28.15
C LYS A 378 -20.21 -4.57 27.46
N LYS A 379 -19.35 -5.54 27.80
CA LYS A 379 -18.09 -5.86 27.11
C LYS A 379 -18.16 -7.29 26.60
N GLN A 380 -17.67 -7.51 25.36
CA GLN A 380 -17.65 -8.83 24.73
C GLN A 380 -16.35 -9.02 23.93
N LYS A 381 -15.75 -10.21 24.01
CA LYS A 381 -14.66 -10.60 23.10
C LYS A 381 -15.21 -11.10 21.78
N MET A 382 -14.59 -10.70 20.67
CA MET A 382 -14.94 -11.22 19.35
C MET A 382 -13.71 -11.38 18.46
N LEU A 383 -13.80 -12.29 17.50
CA LEU A 383 -12.83 -12.38 16.42
C LEU A 383 -13.09 -11.27 15.41
N HIS A 384 -12.05 -10.57 15.05
CA HIS A 384 -12.11 -9.46 14.10
C HIS A 384 -10.95 -9.55 13.11
N ASN A 385 -11.25 -9.41 11.83
CA ASN A 385 -10.24 -9.39 10.78
C ASN A 385 -9.70 -7.95 10.66
N TYR A 386 -8.53 -7.70 11.27
CA TYR A 386 -7.97 -6.37 11.45
C TYR A 386 -6.76 -6.12 10.54
N PRO A 387 -6.66 -4.95 9.88
CA PRO A 387 -5.54 -4.63 9.01
C PRO A 387 -4.27 -4.34 9.81
N HIS A 388 -3.16 -4.91 9.34
CA HIS A 388 -1.83 -4.68 9.88
C HIS A 388 -0.91 -4.19 8.77
N CYS A 389 0.11 -3.44 9.14
CA CYS A 389 1.15 -3.06 8.20
C CYS A 389 1.76 -4.32 7.56
N TRP A 390 1.73 -4.39 6.23
CA TRP A 390 2.24 -5.53 5.48
C TRP A 390 3.71 -5.80 5.80
N ARG A 391 4.45 -4.78 6.23
CA ARG A 391 5.89 -4.84 6.47
C ARG A 391 6.27 -5.05 7.95
N CYS A 392 5.91 -4.12 8.83
CA CYS A 392 6.30 -4.19 10.25
C CYS A 392 5.32 -4.97 11.14
N LYS A 393 4.15 -5.35 10.59
CA LYS A 393 3.09 -6.12 11.26
C LYS A 393 2.39 -5.38 12.41
N THR A 394 2.63 -4.09 12.58
CA THR A 394 1.90 -3.24 13.54
C THR A 394 0.44 -3.08 13.10
N PRO A 395 -0.54 -3.12 14.01
CA PRO A 395 -1.93 -2.78 13.70
C PRO A 395 -2.02 -1.38 13.08
N LEU A 396 -2.85 -1.22 12.05
CA LEU A 396 -3.05 0.08 11.40
C LEU A 396 -4.11 0.88 12.14
N VAL A 397 -3.99 2.20 12.09
CA VAL A 397 -5.07 3.12 12.43
C VAL A 397 -5.59 3.74 11.13
N TYR A 398 -6.89 3.93 11.00
CA TYR A 398 -7.41 4.82 9.98
C TYR A 398 -7.19 6.25 10.44
N TYR A 399 -6.62 7.09 9.59
CA TYR A 399 -6.13 8.41 9.99
C TYR A 399 -6.37 9.44 8.90
N SER A 400 -6.94 10.58 9.27
CA SER A 400 -7.15 11.68 8.34
C SER A 400 -5.83 12.40 8.05
N LYS A 401 -5.33 12.28 6.83
CA LYS A 401 -4.09 12.94 6.41
C LYS A 401 -4.19 13.49 5.00
N PRO A 402 -3.65 14.71 4.78
CA PRO A 402 -3.38 15.17 3.42
C PRO A 402 -2.37 14.23 2.75
N SER A 403 -2.66 13.79 1.55
CA SER A 403 -1.78 12.96 0.73
C SER A 403 -1.96 13.33 -0.73
N LEU A 404 -0.95 13.07 -1.56
CA LEU A 404 -1.08 13.16 -3.01
C LEU A 404 -1.66 11.87 -3.57
N TYR A 405 -2.62 12.04 -4.47
CA TYR A 405 -3.32 10.94 -5.12
C TYR A 405 -3.18 11.03 -6.64
N ILE A 406 -3.02 9.88 -7.29
CA ILE A 406 -3.33 9.74 -8.71
C ILE A 406 -4.79 9.34 -8.81
N LYS A 407 -5.58 10.10 -9.60
CA LYS A 407 -7.01 9.84 -9.85
C LYS A 407 -7.18 8.63 -10.79
N THR A 408 -6.82 7.45 -10.31
CA THR A 408 -6.88 6.20 -11.07
C THR A 408 -8.28 5.85 -11.50
N THR A 409 -9.29 6.24 -10.71
CA THR A 409 -10.71 6.06 -11.03
C THR A 409 -11.14 6.79 -12.31
N ALA A 410 -10.44 7.86 -12.69
CA ALA A 410 -10.73 8.59 -13.93
C ALA A 410 -10.44 7.76 -15.20
N LYS A 411 -9.50 6.82 -15.13
CA LYS A 411 -9.15 5.89 -16.23
C LYS A 411 -9.56 4.44 -15.95
N LYS A 412 -10.46 4.21 -14.97
CA LYS A 412 -10.90 2.86 -14.57
C LYS A 412 -11.36 2.03 -15.76
N GLN A 413 -12.22 2.58 -16.61
CA GLN A 413 -12.78 1.84 -17.75
C GLN A 413 -11.70 1.48 -18.80
N GLU A 414 -10.74 2.38 -19.03
CA GLU A 414 -9.61 2.13 -19.91
C GLU A 414 -8.71 1.01 -19.35
N ILE A 415 -8.40 1.07 -18.06
CA ILE A 415 -7.59 0.06 -17.35
C ILE A 415 -8.26 -1.32 -17.43
N ILE A 416 -9.58 -1.40 -17.18
CA ILE A 416 -10.35 -2.64 -17.28
C ILE A 416 -10.36 -3.16 -18.73
N ALA A 417 -10.54 -2.27 -19.70
CA ALA A 417 -10.55 -2.65 -21.13
C ALA A 417 -9.18 -3.19 -21.58
N GLU A 418 -8.09 -2.60 -21.10
CA GLU A 418 -6.73 -3.08 -21.39
C GLU A 418 -6.44 -4.41 -20.69
N ASN A 419 -6.90 -4.63 -19.46
CA ASN A 419 -6.78 -5.94 -18.79
C ASN A 419 -7.50 -7.05 -19.56
N LYS A 420 -8.66 -6.77 -20.15
CA LYS A 420 -9.42 -7.76 -20.96
C LYS A 420 -8.71 -8.20 -22.24
N LYS A 421 -7.70 -7.46 -22.72
CA LYS A 421 -6.87 -7.83 -23.88
C LYS A 421 -5.69 -8.73 -23.51
N VAL A 422 -5.39 -8.87 -22.24
CA VAL A 422 -4.27 -9.65 -21.73
C VAL A 422 -4.65 -11.12 -21.64
N HIS A 423 -3.78 -12.00 -22.11
CA HIS A 423 -3.92 -13.44 -21.95
C HIS A 423 -3.34 -13.88 -20.60
N TRP A 424 -4.22 -14.20 -19.67
CA TRP A 424 -3.86 -14.68 -18.33
C TRP A 424 -3.79 -16.21 -18.29
N HIS A 425 -2.78 -16.73 -17.64
CA HIS A 425 -2.60 -18.15 -17.37
C HIS A 425 -2.36 -18.36 -15.86
N PRO A 426 -3.36 -18.89 -15.12
CA PRO A 426 -4.72 -19.26 -15.55
C PRO A 426 -5.65 -18.06 -15.77
N GLU A 427 -6.61 -18.21 -16.68
CA GLU A 427 -7.53 -17.15 -17.15
C GLU A 427 -8.35 -16.52 -16.01
N PHE A 428 -8.83 -17.33 -15.05
CA PHE A 428 -9.64 -16.85 -13.92
C PHE A 428 -8.95 -15.79 -13.07
N VAL A 429 -7.61 -15.73 -13.07
CA VAL A 429 -6.86 -14.71 -12.32
C VAL A 429 -7.11 -13.33 -12.91
N GLY A 430 -7.05 -13.21 -14.23
CA GLY A 430 -7.31 -11.95 -14.93
C GLY A 430 -8.77 -11.52 -14.89
N GLU A 431 -9.69 -12.49 -15.07
CA GLU A 431 -11.13 -12.21 -15.12
C GLU A 431 -11.73 -11.93 -13.75
N LYS A 432 -11.48 -12.80 -12.75
CA LYS A 432 -12.14 -12.73 -11.45
C LYS A 432 -11.28 -12.00 -10.42
N ARG A 433 -10.10 -12.56 -10.09
CA ARG A 433 -9.29 -12.03 -9.01
C ARG A 433 -8.78 -10.61 -9.27
N PHE A 434 -8.22 -10.38 -10.45
CA PHE A 434 -7.70 -9.08 -10.84
C PHE A 434 -8.79 -8.17 -11.40
N GLY A 435 -9.70 -8.73 -12.24
CA GLY A 435 -10.82 -7.99 -12.81
C GLY A 435 -11.73 -7.36 -11.75
N ASN A 436 -12.20 -8.14 -10.78
CA ASN A 436 -13.02 -7.62 -9.68
C ASN A 436 -12.29 -6.53 -8.87
N TRP A 437 -10.98 -6.71 -8.64
CA TRP A 437 -10.19 -5.68 -7.99
C TRP A 437 -10.14 -4.37 -8.77
N LEU A 438 -10.03 -4.43 -10.09
CA LEU A 438 -10.05 -3.23 -10.93
C LEU A 438 -11.42 -2.55 -10.94
N GLU A 439 -12.50 -3.33 -10.81
CA GLU A 439 -13.85 -2.79 -10.70
C GLU A 439 -14.07 -2.02 -9.37
N ASP A 440 -13.44 -2.47 -8.30
CA ASP A 440 -13.52 -1.85 -6.97
C ASP A 440 -12.34 -0.90 -6.67
N MET A 441 -11.51 -0.57 -7.69
CA MET A 441 -10.32 0.25 -7.47
C MET A 441 -10.65 1.67 -7.02
N ASN A 442 -9.87 2.17 -6.07
CA ASN A 442 -9.87 3.54 -5.60
C ASN A 442 -8.69 4.34 -6.17
N ASP A 443 -8.71 5.66 -5.98
CA ASP A 443 -7.57 6.52 -6.33
C ASP A 443 -6.32 6.11 -5.55
N TRP A 444 -5.18 6.15 -6.22
CA TRP A 444 -3.91 5.67 -5.67
C TRP A 444 -3.23 6.75 -4.83
N ALA A 445 -3.15 6.54 -3.52
CA ALA A 445 -2.34 7.36 -2.61
C ALA A 445 -0.86 7.10 -2.89
N ILE A 446 -0.16 8.07 -3.46
CA ILE A 446 1.23 7.91 -3.92
C ILE A 446 2.27 8.49 -2.98
N SER A 447 1.91 9.42 -2.08
CA SER A 447 2.89 10.02 -1.18
C SER A 447 3.15 9.15 0.05
N ARG A 448 4.43 9.06 0.42
CA ARG A 448 4.90 8.37 1.63
C ARG A 448 5.77 9.34 2.44
N ASN A 449 5.40 9.53 3.68
CA ASN A 449 6.17 10.37 4.61
C ASN A 449 7.38 9.59 5.15
N ARG A 450 8.33 9.30 4.26
CA ARG A 450 9.55 8.51 4.50
C ARG A 450 10.76 9.18 3.87
N TYR A 451 11.93 8.53 3.95
CA TYR A 451 13.21 9.13 3.59
C TYR A 451 13.90 8.47 2.40
N TRP A 452 13.90 7.12 2.33
CA TRP A 452 14.53 6.35 1.27
C TRP A 452 13.51 5.94 0.20
N GLY A 453 13.48 6.65 -0.89
CA GLY A 453 12.58 6.45 -2.00
C GLY A 453 12.73 7.54 -3.05
N THR A 454 12.10 7.37 -4.19
CA THR A 454 12.03 8.40 -5.23
C THR A 454 11.32 9.64 -4.69
N PRO A 455 11.99 10.79 -4.58
CA PRO A 455 11.35 12.02 -4.10
C PRO A 455 10.27 12.50 -5.07
N ILE A 456 9.12 12.89 -4.54
CA ILE A 456 8.05 13.47 -5.38
C ILE A 456 8.53 14.81 -5.91
N PRO A 457 8.53 15.03 -7.24
CA PRO A 457 9.11 16.23 -7.85
C PRO A 457 8.13 17.41 -7.87
N LEU A 458 7.45 17.67 -6.75
CA LEU A 458 6.46 18.74 -6.60
C LEU A 458 7.03 19.87 -5.74
N TRP A 459 7.16 21.04 -6.33
CA TRP A 459 7.51 22.29 -5.62
C TRP A 459 6.25 23.08 -5.35
N ARG A 460 6.09 23.49 -4.11
CA ARG A 460 4.90 24.19 -3.60
C ARG A 460 5.25 25.59 -3.09
N CYS A 461 4.46 26.57 -3.48
CA CYS A 461 4.55 27.94 -3.00
C CYS A 461 3.57 28.19 -1.86
N SER A 462 3.91 29.10 -0.95
CA SER A 462 2.99 29.58 0.10
C SER A 462 1.72 30.24 -0.47
N CYS A 463 1.71 30.69 -1.72
CA CYS A 463 0.53 31.21 -2.41
C CYS A 463 -0.41 30.10 -2.96
N GLY A 464 -0.11 28.83 -2.70
CA GLY A 464 -0.89 27.68 -3.17
C GLY A 464 -0.61 27.27 -4.62
N HIS A 465 0.42 27.83 -5.27
CA HIS A 465 0.82 27.41 -6.61
C HIS A 465 1.80 26.25 -6.56
N ASP A 466 1.54 25.20 -7.32
CA ASP A 466 2.33 23.99 -7.42
C ASP A 466 2.97 23.84 -8.80
N ILE A 467 4.20 23.31 -8.83
CA ILE A 467 4.93 22.98 -10.06
C ILE A 467 5.49 21.57 -9.93
N MET A 468 5.19 20.70 -10.89
CA MET A 468 5.81 19.38 -11.02
C MET A 468 6.98 19.45 -11.99
N ILE A 469 8.15 18.95 -11.59
CA ILE A 469 9.37 18.91 -12.40
C ILE A 469 9.51 17.53 -13.04
N GLY A 470 9.79 17.51 -14.35
CA GLY A 470 9.86 16.25 -15.11
C GLY A 470 11.27 15.82 -15.51
N SER A 471 12.31 16.60 -15.21
CA SER A 471 13.70 16.22 -15.54
C SER A 471 14.72 17.01 -14.73
N ARG A 472 15.94 16.46 -14.64
CA ARG A 472 17.10 17.16 -14.05
C ARG A 472 17.44 18.46 -14.80
N LYS A 473 17.29 18.45 -16.12
CA LYS A 473 17.48 19.62 -16.95
C LYS A 473 16.47 20.73 -16.60
N GLU A 474 15.18 20.38 -16.52
CA GLU A 474 14.13 21.33 -16.12
C GLU A 474 14.37 21.88 -14.71
N LEU A 475 14.80 21.01 -13.77
CA LEU A 475 15.15 21.42 -12.41
C LEU A 475 16.28 22.45 -12.43
N LYS A 476 17.37 22.18 -13.16
CA LYS A 476 18.51 23.09 -13.31
C LYS A 476 18.11 24.44 -13.89
N GLU A 477 17.25 24.45 -14.91
CA GLU A 477 16.78 25.67 -15.55
C GLU A 477 15.92 26.57 -14.63
N LYS A 478 15.21 25.94 -13.66
CA LYS A 478 14.27 26.64 -12.77
C LYS A 478 14.82 26.86 -11.35
N ALA A 479 15.88 26.16 -10.97
CA ALA A 479 16.49 26.28 -9.66
C ALA A 479 17.01 27.70 -9.38
N ILE A 480 16.87 28.13 -8.13
CA ILE A 480 17.47 29.39 -7.64
C ILE A 480 18.96 29.17 -7.38
N GLU A 481 19.32 28.02 -6.87
CA GLU A 481 20.68 27.57 -6.62
C GLU A 481 21.36 27.12 -7.92
N GLU A 482 22.68 27.30 -8.00
CA GLU A 482 23.47 26.73 -9.09
C GLU A 482 23.66 25.22 -8.86
N ILE A 483 23.00 24.39 -9.68
CA ILE A 483 23.05 22.93 -9.61
C ILE A 483 23.58 22.31 -10.91
N GLY A 484 24.28 21.15 -10.79
CA GLY A 484 24.72 20.34 -11.92
C GLY A 484 23.59 19.50 -12.51
N GLU A 485 23.81 18.98 -13.74
CA GLU A 485 22.88 17.98 -14.32
C GLU A 485 23.03 16.59 -13.70
N ASP A 486 24.08 16.37 -12.95
CA ASP A 486 24.42 15.16 -12.22
C ASP A 486 23.95 15.18 -10.75
N ILE A 487 23.11 16.16 -10.38
CA ILE A 487 22.56 16.27 -9.03
C ILE A 487 21.99 14.94 -8.56
N GLU A 488 22.31 14.57 -7.31
CA GLU A 488 21.68 13.42 -6.63
C GLU A 488 20.21 13.73 -6.31
N LEU A 489 19.29 12.93 -6.85
CA LEU A 489 17.85 13.19 -6.73
C LEU A 489 17.26 12.76 -5.39
N HIS A 490 17.96 11.94 -4.58
CA HIS A 490 17.45 11.55 -3.27
C HIS A 490 17.48 12.67 -2.24
N ARG A 491 16.68 12.48 -1.20
CA ARG A 491 16.75 13.31 0.02
C ARG A 491 18.10 13.10 0.73
N PRO A 492 18.70 14.12 1.35
CA PRO A 492 18.21 15.51 1.44
C PRO A 492 18.59 16.37 0.24
N PHE A 493 19.42 15.89 -0.70
CA PHE A 493 20.07 16.72 -1.73
C PHE A 493 19.09 17.54 -2.58
N VAL A 494 17.98 16.90 -3.02
CA VAL A 494 16.95 17.60 -3.82
C VAL A 494 16.05 18.49 -2.97
N ASP A 495 15.99 18.28 -1.65
CA ASP A 495 15.18 19.09 -0.72
C ASP A 495 15.74 20.52 -0.58
N ASP A 496 17.04 20.70 -0.84
CA ASP A 496 17.74 21.98 -0.74
C ASP A 496 17.65 22.81 -2.03
N VAL A 497 16.96 22.30 -3.06
CA VAL A 497 16.75 23.01 -4.33
C VAL A 497 15.43 23.77 -4.28
N HIS A 498 15.50 25.10 -4.51
CA HIS A 498 14.35 25.98 -4.51
C HIS A 498 14.05 26.49 -5.92
N ILE A 499 12.79 26.85 -6.15
CA ILE A 499 12.30 27.37 -7.43
C ILE A 499 11.60 28.70 -7.19
N LYS A 500 11.77 29.66 -8.09
CA LYS A 500 11.03 30.92 -8.03
C LYS A 500 9.61 30.74 -8.54
N CYS A 501 8.62 31.08 -7.74
CA CYS A 501 7.22 30.96 -8.11
C CYS A 501 6.86 31.90 -9.27
N PRO A 502 6.37 31.40 -10.41
CA PRO A 502 6.02 32.24 -11.56
C PRO A 502 4.76 33.08 -11.29
N LYS A 503 3.94 32.70 -10.30
CA LYS A 503 2.68 33.39 -9.98
C LYS A 503 2.87 34.58 -9.05
N CYS A 504 3.68 34.45 -8.00
CA CYS A 504 3.85 35.49 -6.99
C CYS A 504 5.31 35.97 -6.78
N GLY A 505 6.29 35.34 -7.42
CA GLY A 505 7.71 35.62 -7.25
C GLY A 505 8.35 35.09 -5.97
N GLY A 506 7.56 34.45 -5.09
CA GLY A 506 8.04 33.83 -3.84
C GLY A 506 8.89 32.57 -4.08
N VAL A 507 9.52 32.08 -3.02
CA VAL A 507 10.31 30.84 -3.05
C VAL A 507 9.38 29.64 -2.92
N MET A 508 9.55 28.66 -3.80
CA MET A 508 8.88 27.36 -3.74
C MET A 508 9.82 26.31 -3.16
N THR A 509 9.32 25.48 -2.28
CA THR A 509 10.03 24.36 -1.66
C THR A 509 9.45 23.04 -2.11
N ARG A 510 10.26 22.00 -2.21
CA ARG A 510 9.79 20.65 -2.55
C ARG A 510 8.94 20.05 -1.42
N VAL A 511 7.87 19.34 -1.75
CA VAL A 511 7.16 18.51 -0.77
C VAL A 511 8.09 17.39 -0.30
N LYS A 512 8.18 17.18 1.03
CA LYS A 512 9.19 16.28 1.62
C LYS A 512 8.89 14.78 1.45
N ASP A 513 7.73 14.43 0.91
CA ASP A 513 7.35 13.03 0.70
C ASP A 513 8.17 12.37 -0.42
N VAL A 514 8.28 11.05 -0.32
CA VAL A 514 8.76 10.17 -1.39
C VAL A 514 7.56 9.42 -1.99
N ILE A 515 7.74 8.85 -3.19
CA ILE A 515 6.66 8.10 -3.84
C ILE A 515 6.53 6.70 -3.26
N ASP A 516 5.39 6.09 -3.44
CA ASP A 516 5.13 4.68 -3.20
C ASP A 516 6.05 3.80 -4.07
N CYS A 517 6.83 2.89 -3.47
CA CYS A 517 7.76 2.02 -4.19
C CYS A 517 7.09 1.09 -5.24
N TRP A 518 5.78 0.89 -5.16
CA TRP A 518 5.03 0.23 -6.21
C TRP A 518 4.93 1.06 -7.50
N PHE A 519 5.07 2.37 -7.40
CA PHE A 519 5.19 3.22 -8.58
C PHE A 519 6.55 3.02 -9.25
N ASP A 520 7.63 2.93 -8.47
CA ASP A 520 8.97 2.64 -8.97
C ASP A 520 8.95 1.35 -9.81
N SER A 521 8.45 0.26 -9.24
CA SER A 521 8.36 -1.01 -9.95
C SER A 521 7.38 -0.99 -11.13
N GLY A 522 6.32 -0.17 -11.06
CA GLY A 522 5.34 0.04 -12.14
C GLY A 522 5.88 0.87 -13.31
N ALA A 523 6.86 1.73 -13.06
CA ALA A 523 7.49 2.58 -14.06
C ALA A 523 8.55 1.84 -14.91
N MET A 524 8.93 0.60 -14.54
CA MET A 524 10.05 -0.12 -15.14
C MET A 524 9.96 -0.28 -16.67
N PRO A 525 8.79 -0.44 -17.32
CA PRO A 525 8.75 -0.54 -18.79
C PRO A 525 9.36 0.67 -19.50
N PHE A 526 9.36 1.81 -18.84
CA PHE A 526 9.92 3.07 -19.34
C PHE A 526 11.30 3.34 -18.73
N ALA A 527 11.40 3.26 -17.42
CA ALA A 527 12.55 3.70 -16.65
C ALA A 527 13.81 2.83 -16.86
N GLN A 528 13.67 1.53 -17.10
CA GLN A 528 14.81 0.66 -17.42
C GLN A 528 15.59 1.06 -18.68
N TYR A 529 15.01 1.90 -19.53
CA TYR A 529 15.61 2.44 -20.76
C TYR A 529 15.91 3.92 -20.69
N HIS A 530 15.63 4.57 -19.55
CA HIS A 530 15.69 6.04 -19.40
C HIS A 530 14.82 6.76 -20.45
N TYR A 531 13.66 6.17 -20.78
CA TYR A 531 12.71 6.79 -21.72
C TYR A 531 11.97 7.96 -21.03
N PRO A 532 11.73 9.09 -21.67
CA PRO A 532 11.96 9.40 -23.10
C PRO A 532 13.32 10.04 -23.40
N PHE A 533 14.19 10.21 -22.42
CA PHE A 533 15.44 10.99 -22.54
C PHE A 533 16.47 10.28 -23.41
N GLU A 534 16.56 8.96 -23.27
CA GLU A 534 17.50 8.11 -24.00
C GLU A 534 16.77 6.87 -24.57
N ASN A 535 17.48 6.11 -25.40
CA ASN A 535 17.10 4.77 -25.87
C ASN A 535 15.70 4.63 -26.48
N LYS A 536 15.11 5.71 -27.02
CA LYS A 536 13.73 5.70 -27.55
C LYS A 536 13.47 4.57 -28.56
N LYS A 537 14.37 4.37 -29.55
CA LYS A 537 14.23 3.31 -30.55
C LYS A 537 14.31 1.91 -29.93
N LEU A 538 15.18 1.73 -28.92
CA LEU A 538 15.27 0.48 -28.20
C LEU A 538 13.98 0.21 -27.42
N TRP A 539 13.50 1.22 -26.70
CA TRP A 539 12.23 1.15 -25.98
C TRP A 539 11.06 0.77 -26.91
N GLU A 540 10.94 1.44 -28.06
CA GLU A 540 9.89 1.14 -29.06
C GLU A 540 9.92 -0.33 -29.54
N SER A 541 11.10 -0.96 -29.56
CA SER A 541 11.26 -2.37 -29.92
C SER A 541 11.02 -3.36 -28.77
N GLN A 542 10.93 -2.85 -27.55
CA GLN A 542 10.80 -3.63 -26.30
C GLN A 542 9.53 -3.29 -25.52
N PHE A 543 8.53 -2.69 -26.14
CA PHE A 543 7.26 -2.33 -25.50
C PHE A 543 6.08 -2.58 -26.45
N PRO A 544 4.99 -3.20 -25.98
CA PRO A 544 4.82 -3.86 -24.70
C PRO A 544 5.52 -5.22 -24.61
N ALA A 545 5.65 -5.77 -23.39
CA ALA A 545 6.16 -7.11 -23.19
C ALA A 545 5.22 -8.17 -23.79
N ASP A 546 5.81 -9.18 -24.45
CA ASP A 546 5.06 -10.37 -24.87
C ASP A 546 4.76 -11.29 -23.69
N TYR A 547 5.59 -11.26 -22.62
CA TYR A 547 5.50 -12.19 -21.51
C TYR A 547 6.03 -11.60 -20.22
N ILE A 548 5.25 -11.80 -19.12
CA ILE A 548 5.67 -11.61 -17.73
C ILE A 548 5.21 -12.80 -16.89
N CYS A 549 5.89 -13.03 -15.75
CA CYS A 549 5.55 -14.15 -14.86
C CYS A 549 5.91 -13.80 -13.41
N GLU A 550 4.92 -13.80 -12.51
CA GLU A 550 5.12 -13.63 -11.07
C GLU A 550 4.04 -14.38 -10.28
N GLY A 551 4.13 -14.32 -8.94
CA GLY A 551 3.16 -14.93 -8.04
C GLY A 551 1.77 -14.28 -8.09
N ILE A 552 0.75 -15.03 -7.67
CA ILE A 552 -0.66 -14.59 -7.67
C ILE A 552 -0.91 -13.36 -6.77
N ASP A 553 -0.07 -13.13 -5.77
CA ASP A 553 -0.10 -11.96 -4.90
C ASP A 553 0.19 -10.66 -5.67
N GLN A 554 0.89 -10.72 -6.81
CA GLN A 554 1.20 -9.57 -7.66
C GLN A 554 -0.01 -8.98 -8.40
N THR A 555 -1.18 -9.61 -8.33
CA THR A 555 -2.46 -8.99 -8.68
C THR A 555 -2.81 -7.80 -7.77
N ARG A 556 -2.18 -7.70 -6.60
CA ARG A 556 -2.26 -6.58 -5.66
C ARG A 556 -0.91 -5.86 -5.49
N GLY A 557 -0.06 -5.93 -6.49
CA GLY A 557 1.27 -5.36 -6.51
C GLY A 557 1.71 -5.02 -7.94
N TRP A 558 2.74 -5.70 -8.45
CA TRP A 558 3.41 -5.34 -9.70
C TRP A 558 2.52 -5.38 -10.94
N PHE A 559 1.63 -6.37 -11.09
CA PHE A 559 0.73 -6.42 -12.25
C PHE A 559 -0.19 -5.19 -12.29
N TYR A 560 -0.67 -4.75 -11.13
CA TYR A 560 -1.52 -3.56 -11.01
C TYR A 560 -0.74 -2.27 -11.32
N SER A 561 0.40 -2.06 -10.67
CA SER A 561 1.17 -0.83 -10.85
C SER A 561 1.68 -0.67 -12.29
N LEU A 562 2.14 -1.78 -12.93
CA LEU A 562 2.51 -1.79 -14.34
C LEU A 562 1.36 -1.34 -15.24
N LEU A 563 0.18 -1.93 -15.06
CA LEU A 563 -0.99 -1.64 -15.90
C LEU A 563 -1.43 -0.19 -15.74
N VAL A 564 -1.56 0.28 -14.50
CA VAL A 564 -1.97 1.66 -14.21
C VAL A 564 -1.00 2.67 -14.81
N VAL A 565 0.31 2.55 -14.50
CA VAL A 565 1.32 3.49 -15.02
C VAL A 565 1.32 3.51 -16.54
N SER A 566 1.25 2.33 -17.18
CA SER A 566 1.26 2.24 -18.63
C SER A 566 0.03 2.85 -19.27
N VAL A 567 -1.16 2.63 -18.71
CA VAL A 567 -2.40 3.23 -19.25
C VAL A 567 -2.38 4.76 -19.11
N PHE A 568 -1.86 5.29 -18.01
CA PHE A 568 -1.70 6.74 -17.87
C PHE A 568 -0.69 7.34 -18.87
N VAL A 569 0.40 6.61 -19.18
CA VAL A 569 1.46 7.12 -20.07
C VAL A 569 1.15 6.90 -21.53
N LYS A 570 0.62 5.72 -21.90
CA LYS A 570 0.47 5.26 -23.30
C LYS A 570 -0.95 4.84 -23.69
N GLY A 571 -1.88 4.68 -22.74
CA GLY A 571 -3.24 4.22 -22.99
C GLY A 571 -3.35 2.72 -23.32
N ILE A 572 -2.29 1.93 -23.13
CA ILE A 572 -2.29 0.49 -23.41
C ILE A 572 -1.62 -0.32 -22.31
N SER A 573 -1.94 -1.62 -22.24
CA SER A 573 -1.29 -2.57 -21.33
C SER A 573 0.20 -2.71 -21.65
N PRO A 574 1.08 -2.77 -20.63
CA PRO A 574 2.52 -2.96 -20.83
C PRO A 574 2.90 -4.42 -21.08
N TYR A 575 1.97 -5.35 -21.02
CA TYR A 575 2.17 -6.79 -21.23
C TYR A 575 0.99 -7.44 -21.96
N LYS A 576 1.28 -8.50 -22.72
CA LYS A 576 0.30 -9.25 -23.53
C LYS A 576 -0.10 -10.58 -22.88
N ASN A 577 0.87 -11.30 -22.28
CA ASN A 577 0.65 -12.59 -21.65
C ASN A 577 1.23 -12.58 -20.23
N VAL A 578 0.44 -13.06 -19.28
CA VAL A 578 0.80 -13.19 -17.87
C VAL A 578 0.69 -14.64 -17.43
N LEU A 579 1.81 -15.24 -17.03
CA LEU A 579 1.81 -16.52 -16.35
C LEU A 579 1.87 -16.29 -14.86
N VAL A 580 0.85 -16.76 -14.15
CA VAL A 580 0.72 -16.57 -12.70
C VAL A 580 1.04 -17.87 -11.99
N ASN A 581 2.09 -17.85 -11.17
CA ASN A 581 2.38 -18.98 -10.28
C ASN A 581 1.62 -18.86 -8.98
N ASP A 582 1.17 -20.01 -8.49
CA ASP A 582 0.44 -20.12 -7.24
C ASP A 582 1.38 -20.17 -6.04
N LEU A 583 0.80 -20.18 -4.85
CA LEU A 583 1.53 -20.27 -3.59
C LEU A 583 2.15 -21.65 -3.43
N LEU A 584 3.40 -21.68 -2.94
CA LEU A 584 4.02 -22.95 -2.55
C LEU A 584 3.55 -23.36 -1.16
N LEU A 585 3.08 -24.61 -1.09
CA LEU A 585 2.54 -25.20 0.13
C LEU A 585 3.51 -26.25 0.68
N ASP A 586 3.52 -26.42 2.00
CA ASP A 586 4.18 -27.54 2.65
C ASP A 586 3.37 -28.84 2.49
N LYS A 587 3.89 -29.95 2.99
CA LYS A 587 3.24 -31.27 2.91
C LYS A 587 1.89 -31.35 3.64
N TYR A 588 1.53 -30.36 4.41
CA TYR A 588 0.24 -30.25 5.12
C TYR A 588 -0.74 -29.28 4.45
N GLY A 589 -0.35 -28.68 3.30
CA GLY A 589 -1.16 -27.70 2.60
C GLY A 589 -1.06 -26.28 3.16
N HIS A 590 -0.13 -26.00 4.07
CA HIS A 590 0.09 -24.65 4.59
C HIS A 590 1.07 -23.86 3.71
N LYS A 591 0.79 -22.57 3.51
CA LYS A 591 1.71 -21.67 2.81
C LYS A 591 3.09 -21.70 3.46
N MET A 592 4.12 -21.97 2.66
CA MET A 592 5.51 -21.89 3.10
C MET A 592 5.89 -20.47 3.44
N HIS A 593 6.44 -20.25 4.64
CA HIS A 593 6.91 -18.94 5.07
C HIS A 593 8.10 -19.09 6.03
N LYS A 594 9.15 -18.26 5.82
CA LYS A 594 10.37 -18.31 6.67
C LYS A 594 10.07 -18.15 8.16
N SER A 595 9.14 -17.24 8.51
CA SER A 595 8.77 -16.99 9.92
C SER A 595 8.01 -18.14 10.59
N ARG A 596 7.48 -19.11 9.80
CA ARG A 596 6.81 -20.32 10.31
C ARG A 596 7.75 -21.51 10.41
N GLY A 597 9.00 -21.39 9.92
CA GLY A 597 9.98 -22.48 9.93
C GLY A 597 9.64 -23.65 9.00
N ASN A 598 8.66 -23.50 8.09
CA ASN A 598 8.24 -24.54 7.15
C ASN A 598 8.73 -24.28 5.71
N ALA A 599 9.62 -23.29 5.52
CA ALA A 599 10.18 -22.97 4.21
C ALA A 599 11.45 -23.80 3.95
N ILE A 600 11.55 -24.39 2.78
CA ILE A 600 12.73 -25.11 2.30
C ILE A 600 13.69 -24.10 1.64
N SER A 601 14.98 -24.26 1.88
CA SER A 601 15.99 -23.47 1.18
C SER A 601 16.05 -23.87 -0.31
N PRO A 602 16.05 -22.93 -1.26
CA PRO A 602 16.22 -23.29 -2.66
C PRO A 602 17.57 -23.98 -2.94
N PHE A 603 18.61 -23.70 -2.14
CA PHE A 603 19.92 -24.35 -2.23
C PHE A 603 19.91 -25.83 -1.79
N GLU A 604 18.89 -26.26 -1.04
CA GLU A 604 18.70 -27.68 -0.70
C GLU A 604 18.00 -28.46 -1.83
N VAL A 605 17.31 -27.76 -2.73
CA VAL A 605 16.59 -28.35 -3.86
C VAL A 605 17.50 -28.48 -5.09
N MET A 606 18.45 -27.56 -5.26
CA MET A 606 19.48 -27.59 -6.31
C MET A 606 20.60 -28.58 -5.96
#